data_f9bbb4838d64e8723db489f25af69fe9
#
_entry.id   f9bbb4838d64e8723db489f25af69fe9
#
_cell.length_a   1.000
_cell.length_b   1.000
_cell.length_c   1.000
_cell.angle_alpha   90.00
_cell.angle_beta   90.00
_cell.angle_gamma   90.00
#
_symmetry.space_group_name_H-M   'P 1'
#
loop_
_entity.id
_entity.type
_entity.pdbx_description
1 polymer ?
#
loop_
_entity_poly.entity_id
_entity_poly.type
_entity_poly.pdbx_seq_one_letter_code
_entity_poly.pdbx_strand_id
1 'polypeptide(L)'
;MNREEVYKAIDSERDYQTQLTRNEVKNQTPMEYLAIISRIVRDMEDSWYDKPGQPSMDYMRKIAATAVRAMEQHGVINRRLSE
;
A
#
# COMPACT_ATOMS: atom_id res chain seq x y z
N MET A 1 -8.48 1.02 -16.70
CA MET A 1 -7.42 0.01 -16.41
C MET A 1 -8.07 -1.31 -16.03
N ASN A 2 -7.49 -2.40 -16.50
CA ASN A 2 -7.93 -3.71 -16.04
C ASN A 2 -7.15 -4.10 -14.77
N ARG A 3 -7.57 -5.22 -14.16
CA ARG A 3 -6.96 -5.67 -12.91
C ARG A 3 -5.47 -5.95 -13.05
N GLU A 4 -5.07 -6.52 -14.17
CA GLU A 4 -3.68 -6.88 -14.42
C GLU A 4 -2.79 -5.64 -14.45
N GLU A 5 -3.26 -4.59 -15.10
CA GLU A 5 -2.55 -3.31 -15.15
C GLU A 5 -2.46 -2.66 -13.77
N VAL A 6 -3.51 -2.79 -12.97
CA VAL A 6 -3.50 -2.31 -11.58
C VAL A 6 -2.46 -3.05 -10.76
N TYR A 7 -2.40 -4.38 -10.89
CA TYR A 7 -1.40 -5.18 -10.17
C TYR A 7 0.02 -4.81 -10.58
N LYS A 8 0.24 -4.51 -11.86
CA LYS A 8 1.56 -4.06 -12.32
C LYS A 8 1.96 -2.72 -11.69
N ALA A 9 1.00 -1.82 -11.56
CA ALA A 9 1.24 -0.53 -10.91
C ALA A 9 1.62 -0.74 -9.44
N ILE A 10 0.94 -1.64 -8.75
CA ILE A 10 1.24 -1.98 -7.35
C ILE A 10 2.63 -2.60 -7.24
N ASP A 11 2.97 -3.52 -8.15
CA ASP A 11 4.31 -4.13 -8.18
C ASP A 11 5.39 -3.07 -8.36
N SER A 12 5.17 -2.08 -9.22
CA SER A 12 6.16 -1.02 -9.43
C SER A 12 6.41 -0.22 -8.16
N GLU A 13 5.37 0.06 -7.40
CA GLU A 13 5.50 0.75 -6.13
C GLU A 13 6.19 -0.14 -5.10
N ARG A 14 5.88 -1.43 -5.10
CA ARG A 14 6.49 -2.39 -4.19
C ARG A 14 8.00 -2.49 -4.44
N ASP A 15 8.40 -2.51 -5.72
CA ASP A 15 9.81 -2.51 -6.10
C ASP A 15 10.52 -1.24 -5.63
N TYR A 16 9.87 -0.11 -5.80
CA TYR A 16 10.39 1.16 -5.33
C TYR A 16 10.60 1.16 -3.81
N GLN A 17 9.64 0.66 -3.07
CA GLN A 17 9.75 0.53 -1.61
C GLN A 17 10.93 -0.34 -1.20
N THR A 18 11.16 -1.42 -1.93
CA THR A 18 12.30 -2.31 -1.68
C THR A 18 13.61 -1.58 -1.87
N GLN A 19 13.73 -0.76 -2.91
CA GLN A 19 14.93 0.03 -3.14
C GLN A 19 15.19 1.04 -2.02
N LEU A 20 14.14 1.71 -1.55
CA LEU A 20 14.27 2.69 -0.48
C LEU A 20 14.70 2.06 0.84
N THR A 21 14.22 0.86 1.11
CA THR A 21 14.42 0.21 2.41
C THR A 21 15.51 -0.84 2.41
N ARG A 22 16.22 -1.01 1.31
CA ARG A 22 17.22 -2.09 1.16
C ARG A 22 18.27 -2.13 2.26
N ASN A 23 18.62 -0.97 2.80
CA ASN A 23 19.62 -0.85 3.86
C ASN A 23 18.99 -0.78 5.24
N GLU A 24 17.68 -0.72 5.31
CA GLU A 24 16.92 -0.55 6.53
C GLU A 24 15.83 -1.61 6.62
N VAL A 25 16.10 -2.79 6.08
CA VAL A 25 15.11 -3.86 6.08
C VAL A 25 14.74 -4.16 7.52
N LYS A 26 13.58 -3.72 7.90
CA LYS A 26 13.05 -3.98 9.23
C LYS A 26 11.74 -4.71 9.08
N ASN A 27 11.67 -5.81 9.76
CA ASN A 27 10.41 -6.51 9.89
C ASN A 27 9.53 -5.68 10.80
N GLN A 28 8.44 -5.20 10.29
CA GLN A 28 7.49 -4.41 11.05
C GLN A 28 6.33 -5.30 11.48
N THR A 29 5.79 -4.99 12.64
CA THR A 29 4.62 -5.72 13.14
C THR A 29 3.38 -5.35 12.32
N PRO A 30 2.32 -6.18 12.33
CA PRO A 30 1.07 -5.81 11.66
C PRO A 30 0.54 -4.46 12.13
N MET A 31 0.66 -4.12 13.40
CA MET A 31 0.21 -2.83 13.91
C MET A 31 1.04 -1.67 13.38
N GLU A 32 2.34 -1.87 13.20
CA GLU A 32 3.19 -0.86 12.60
C GLU A 32 2.82 -0.62 11.14
N TYR A 33 2.51 -1.68 10.39
CA TYR A 33 2.04 -1.56 9.03
C TYR A 33 0.70 -0.82 8.97
N LEU A 34 -0.19 -1.14 9.91
CA LEU A 34 -1.48 -0.44 9.99
C LEU A 34 -1.27 1.06 10.22
N ALA A 35 -0.33 1.43 11.08
CA ALA A 35 0.00 2.82 11.35
C ALA A 35 0.52 3.53 10.09
N ILE A 36 1.36 2.87 9.31
CA ILE A 36 1.87 3.42 8.05
C ILE A 36 0.73 3.64 7.06
N ILE A 37 -0.14 2.64 6.90
CA ILE A 37 -1.29 2.75 6.00
C ILE A 37 -2.22 3.87 6.45
N SER A 38 -2.50 3.96 7.75
CA SER A 38 -3.35 5.02 8.30
C SER A 38 -2.78 6.39 8.02
N ARG A 39 -1.45 6.55 8.07
CA ARG A 39 -0.80 7.82 7.74
C ARG A 39 -0.98 8.18 6.28
N ILE A 40 -0.82 7.19 5.38
CA ILE A 40 -1.00 7.43 3.95
C ILE A 40 -2.46 7.79 3.64
N VAL A 41 -3.42 7.12 4.30
CA VAL A 41 -4.83 7.44 4.16
C VAL A 41 -5.08 8.89 4.57
N ARG A 42 -4.49 9.31 5.67
CA ARG A 42 -4.64 10.70 6.16
C ARG A 42 -4.03 11.69 5.19
N ASP A 43 -2.86 11.38 4.64
CA ASP A 43 -2.23 12.23 3.64
C ASP A 43 -3.11 12.38 2.40
N MET A 44 -3.76 11.29 1.97
CA MET A 44 -4.70 11.33 0.86
C MET A 44 -5.92 12.19 1.17
N GLU A 45 -6.47 12.06 2.38
CA GLU A 45 -7.58 12.89 2.82
C GLU A 45 -7.21 14.37 2.83
N ASP A 46 -6.03 14.69 3.36
CA ASP A 46 -5.54 16.07 3.40
C ASP A 46 -5.36 16.63 2.00
N SER A 47 -4.84 15.83 1.07
CA SER A 47 -4.67 16.26 -0.31
C SER A 47 -6.01 16.56 -0.98
N TRP A 48 -7.07 15.85 -0.60
CA TRP A 48 -8.41 16.09 -1.11
C TRP A 48 -8.97 17.43 -0.60
N TYR A 49 -8.67 17.78 0.64
CA TYR A 49 -9.06 19.06 1.21
C TYR A 49 -8.35 20.23 0.52
N ASP A 50 -7.05 20.06 0.24
CA ASP A 50 -6.25 21.09 -0.42
C ASP A 50 -6.65 21.28 -1.89
N LYS A 51 -7.03 20.22 -2.57
CA LYS A 51 -7.46 20.23 -3.97
C LYS A 51 -8.73 19.40 -4.12
N PRO A 52 -9.89 19.98 -3.78
CA PRO A 52 -11.15 19.23 -3.80
C PRO A 52 -11.44 18.59 -5.16
N GLY A 53 -11.84 17.35 -5.12
CA GLY A 53 -12.32 16.62 -6.29
C GLY A 53 -11.33 15.66 -6.94
N GLN A 54 -10.03 15.71 -6.58
CA GLN A 54 -9.07 14.81 -7.22
C GLN A 54 -7.92 14.40 -6.29
N PRO A 55 -8.18 13.53 -5.33
CA PRO A 55 -7.05 12.91 -4.63
C PRO A 55 -6.26 12.06 -5.62
N SER A 56 -4.95 12.15 -5.58
CA SER A 56 -4.12 11.37 -6.48
C SER A 56 -4.22 9.88 -6.17
N MET A 57 -4.39 9.06 -7.18
CA MET A 57 -4.34 7.60 -7.04
C MET A 57 -2.94 7.11 -6.68
N ASP A 58 -1.94 7.98 -6.68
CA ASP A 58 -0.60 7.64 -6.17
C ASP A 58 -0.67 7.23 -4.71
N TYR A 59 -1.51 7.88 -3.91
CA TYR A 59 -1.71 7.49 -2.52
C TYR A 59 -2.31 6.09 -2.42
N MET A 60 -3.29 5.79 -3.28
CA MET A 60 -3.92 4.47 -3.27
C MET A 60 -2.92 3.38 -3.66
N ARG A 61 -2.05 3.66 -4.64
CA ARG A 61 -0.98 2.73 -5.02
C ARG A 61 -0.04 2.46 -3.84
N LYS A 62 0.32 3.50 -3.09
CA LYS A 62 1.18 3.36 -1.91
C LYS A 62 0.50 2.55 -0.81
N ILE A 63 -0.78 2.77 -0.59
CA ILE A 63 -1.56 2.00 0.39
C ILE A 63 -1.54 0.52 0.00
N ALA A 64 -1.85 0.23 -1.26
CA ALA A 64 -1.90 -1.14 -1.75
C ALA A 64 -0.54 -1.84 -1.65
N ALA A 65 0.53 -1.16 -2.05
CA ALA A 65 1.88 -1.73 -2.00
C ALA A 65 2.33 -1.97 -0.56
N THR A 66 1.98 -1.09 0.36
CA THR A 66 2.28 -1.29 1.78
C THR A 66 1.52 -2.49 2.33
N ALA A 67 0.27 -2.66 1.93
CA ALA A 67 -0.53 -3.82 2.31
C ALA A 67 0.08 -5.12 1.74
N VAL A 68 0.54 -5.10 0.49
CA VAL A 68 1.23 -6.24 -0.11
C VAL A 68 2.48 -6.59 0.69
N ARG A 69 3.28 -5.59 1.06
CA ARG A 69 4.48 -5.80 1.86
C ARG A 69 4.16 -6.45 3.20
N ALA A 70 3.11 -5.99 3.87
CA ALA A 70 2.66 -6.56 5.13
C ALA A 70 2.27 -8.03 4.96
N MET A 71 1.54 -8.34 3.89
CA MET A 71 1.12 -9.71 3.60
C MET A 71 2.29 -10.62 3.20
N GLU A 72 3.28 -10.09 2.49
CA GLU A 72 4.52 -10.84 2.19
C GLU A 72 5.21 -11.25 3.48
N GLN A 73 5.22 -10.36 4.46
CA GLN A 73 5.96 -10.54 5.70
C GLN A 73 5.24 -11.44 6.70
N HIS A 74 3.92 -11.28 6.80
CA HIS A 74 3.13 -11.96 7.83
C HIS A 74 2.22 -13.05 7.28
N GLY A 75 2.10 -13.13 5.95
CA GLY A 75 1.25 -14.12 5.32
C GLY A 75 -0.19 -13.66 5.20
N VAL A 76 -0.90 -14.31 4.32
CA VAL A 76 -2.32 -14.07 4.08
C VAL A 76 -2.89 -15.35 3.46
N ILE A 77 -4.14 -15.64 3.75
CA ILE A 77 -4.82 -16.79 3.15
C ILE A 77 -5.79 -16.32 2.08
N ASN A 78 -6.05 -17.19 1.13
CA ASN A 78 -7.02 -16.91 0.09
C ASN A 78 -8.42 -16.81 0.69
N ARG A 79 -9.25 -15.99 0.08
CA ARG A 79 -10.65 -15.93 0.49
C ARG A 79 -11.32 -17.27 0.20
N ARG A 80 -12.08 -17.76 1.18
CA ARG A 80 -12.86 -18.98 1.04
C ARG A 80 -14.21 -18.65 0.44
N LEU A 81 -14.68 -19.52 -0.47
CA LEU A 81 -15.96 -19.30 -1.14
C LEU A 81 -17.14 -19.37 -0.19
N SER A 82 -16.99 -20.07 0.94
CA SER A 82 -18.03 -20.22 1.94
C SER A 82 -18.11 -19.04 2.94
N GLU A 83 -17.26 -18.07 2.79
CA GLU A 83 -17.22 -16.90 3.67
C GLU A 83 -18.06 -15.73 3.14
#